data_da237dbc776311c5959137ca36937d9c
#
_entry.id   da237dbc776311c5959137ca36937d9c
#
_cell.length_a   1.000
_cell.length_b   1.000
_cell.length_c   1.000
_cell.angle_alpha   90.00
_cell.angle_beta   90.00
_cell.angle_gamma   90.00
#
_symmetry.space_group_name_H-M   'P 1'
#
loop_
_entity.id
_entity.type
_entity.pdbx_description
1 polymer ?
#
loop_
_entity_poly.entity_id
_entity_poly.type
_entity_poly.pdbx_seq_one_letter_code
_entity_poly.pdbx_strand_id
1 'polypeptide(L)'
;YTALLYMLLALVTGVAYFTFAATGLSLSLGLAILIIGVPFFLLFIGAARVVALVEGRIVETPLGTRMPRRPDYPDRETPFLRRIGAMLMDPRTWGTLLYLLLMLPLGVFYFTFVVVGLVLSLATMVAPVFVLLYHFGIVQIDGTVNVEYPHPALLPLISILGVLLLTMTLHLARGIGYLHGQLAKTLLVATRAHD
;
A
#
# COMPACT_ATOMS: atom_id res chain seq x y z
N TYR A 1 4.65 12.71 7.38
CA TYR A 1 5.16 11.49 8.07
C TYR A 1 4.14 10.36 8.03
N THR A 2 2.84 10.64 8.15
CA THR A 2 1.78 9.61 8.15
C THR A 2 1.70 8.83 6.83
N ALA A 3 1.89 9.48 5.68
CA ALA A 3 1.94 8.82 4.38
C ALA A 3 3.13 7.84 4.27
N LEU A 4 4.29 8.17 4.85
CA LEU A 4 5.45 7.28 4.89
C LEU A 4 5.17 6.02 5.71
N LEU A 5 4.59 6.20 6.92
CA LEU A 5 4.21 5.07 7.77
C LEU A 5 3.19 4.16 7.06
N TYR A 6 2.21 4.77 6.39
CA TYR A 6 1.25 4.00 5.59
C TYR A 6 1.95 3.20 4.49
N MET A 7 2.88 3.80 3.75
CA MET A 7 3.60 3.12 2.66
C MET A 7 4.51 1.99 3.16
N LEU A 8 5.13 2.15 4.33
CA LEU A 8 5.90 1.07 4.95
C LEU A 8 5.01 -0.09 5.40
N LEU A 9 3.82 0.22 5.94
CA LEU A 9 2.84 -0.79 6.34
C LEU A 9 2.12 -1.41 5.14
N ALA A 10 2.06 -0.72 4.00
CA ALA A 10 1.34 -1.16 2.80
C ALA A 10 1.85 -2.50 2.24
N LEU A 11 3.11 -2.85 2.46
CA LEU A 11 3.62 -4.17 2.12
C LEU A 11 2.96 -5.26 2.97
N VAL A 12 2.89 -5.07 4.27
CA VAL A 12 2.33 -6.05 5.21
C VAL A 12 0.82 -6.22 4.97
N THR A 13 0.10 -5.10 4.88
CA THR A 13 -1.34 -5.11 4.58
C THR A 13 -1.61 -5.66 3.19
N GLY A 14 -0.78 -5.32 2.20
CA GLY A 14 -0.88 -5.82 0.83
C GLY A 14 -0.73 -7.34 0.74
N VAL A 15 0.26 -7.92 1.42
CA VAL A 15 0.43 -9.37 1.51
C VAL A 15 -0.77 -10.01 2.18
N ALA A 16 -1.23 -9.47 3.31
CA ALA A 16 -2.37 -10.01 4.05
C ALA A 16 -3.67 -9.98 3.21
N TYR A 17 -3.97 -8.87 2.55
CA TYR A 17 -5.18 -8.69 1.75
C TYR A 17 -5.16 -9.52 0.49
N PHE A 18 -4.02 -9.56 -0.21
CA PHE A 18 -3.88 -10.41 -1.38
C PHE A 18 -4.03 -11.89 -1.02
N THR A 19 -3.36 -12.36 0.03
CA THR A 19 -3.45 -13.74 0.48
C THR A 19 -4.89 -14.09 0.85
N PHE A 20 -5.56 -13.22 1.60
CA PHE A 20 -6.97 -13.40 1.96
C PHE A 20 -7.88 -13.47 0.72
N ALA A 21 -7.71 -12.53 -0.22
CA ALA A 21 -8.53 -12.48 -1.44
C ALA A 21 -8.26 -13.67 -2.37
N ALA A 22 -6.98 -13.99 -2.63
CA ALA A 22 -6.59 -15.08 -3.50
C ALA A 22 -7.04 -16.45 -2.94
N THR A 23 -6.79 -16.68 -1.64
CA THR A 23 -7.21 -17.93 -0.98
C THR A 23 -8.73 -18.05 -0.94
N GLY A 24 -9.44 -16.97 -0.57
CA GLY A 24 -10.90 -16.97 -0.50
C GLY A 24 -11.57 -17.21 -1.85
N LEU A 25 -11.06 -16.57 -2.92
CA LEU A 25 -11.55 -16.80 -4.28
C LEU A 25 -11.26 -18.23 -4.75
N SER A 26 -10.02 -18.69 -4.58
CA SER A 26 -9.61 -20.04 -5.01
C SER A 26 -10.41 -21.12 -4.29
N LEU A 27 -10.60 -20.97 -2.98
CA LEU A 27 -11.36 -21.90 -2.18
C LEU A 27 -12.86 -21.85 -2.53
N SER A 28 -13.42 -20.66 -2.78
CA SER A 28 -14.81 -20.51 -3.22
C SER A 28 -15.05 -21.18 -4.56
N LEU A 29 -14.14 -21.02 -5.53
CA LEU A 29 -14.23 -21.66 -6.84
C LEU A 29 -14.07 -23.19 -6.74
N GLY A 30 -13.09 -23.66 -5.95
CA GLY A 30 -12.89 -25.09 -5.72
C GLY A 30 -14.08 -25.76 -5.06
N LEU A 31 -14.70 -25.11 -4.07
CA LEU A 31 -15.89 -25.63 -3.38
C LEU A 31 -17.20 -25.43 -4.18
N ALA A 32 -17.20 -24.59 -5.23
CA ALA A 32 -18.39 -24.39 -6.07
C ALA A 32 -18.89 -25.69 -6.68
N ILE A 33 -17.99 -26.63 -7.00
CA ILE A 33 -18.29 -27.94 -7.50
C ILE A 33 -19.12 -28.79 -6.50
N LEU A 34 -18.96 -28.53 -5.22
CA LEU A 34 -19.56 -29.27 -4.10
C LEU A 34 -20.83 -28.62 -3.53
N ILE A 35 -21.47 -27.67 -4.22
CA ILE A 35 -22.65 -26.92 -3.74
C ILE A 35 -22.36 -26.10 -2.46
N ILE A 36 -21.45 -26.57 -1.62
CA ILE A 36 -20.99 -25.89 -0.40
C ILE A 36 -20.23 -24.57 -0.72
N GLY A 37 -19.71 -24.43 -1.94
CA GLY A 37 -19.01 -23.25 -2.40
C GLY A 37 -19.85 -21.98 -2.38
N VAL A 38 -21.17 -22.08 -2.61
CA VAL A 38 -22.06 -20.92 -2.62
C VAL A 38 -22.16 -20.25 -1.22
N PRO A 39 -22.50 -20.97 -0.13
CA PRO A 39 -22.50 -20.38 1.20
C PRO A 39 -21.10 -19.92 1.64
N PHE A 40 -20.04 -20.64 1.26
CA PHE A 40 -18.67 -20.23 1.53
C PHE A 40 -18.31 -18.92 0.83
N PHE A 41 -18.67 -18.77 -0.44
CA PHE A 41 -18.44 -17.53 -1.21
C PHE A 41 -19.15 -16.33 -0.61
N LEU A 42 -20.38 -16.50 -0.11
CA LEU A 42 -21.10 -15.43 0.59
C LEU A 42 -20.41 -14.99 1.88
N LEU A 43 -19.93 -15.98 2.65
CA LEU A 43 -19.16 -15.71 3.88
C LEU A 43 -17.87 -14.98 3.54
N PHE A 44 -17.18 -15.40 2.47
CA PHE A 44 -15.98 -14.75 1.98
C PHE A 44 -16.23 -13.30 1.55
N ILE A 45 -17.29 -13.01 0.77
CA ILE A 45 -17.65 -11.63 0.38
C ILE A 45 -17.99 -10.80 1.63
N GLY A 46 -18.71 -11.38 2.59
CA GLY A 46 -18.99 -10.72 3.88
C GLY A 46 -17.72 -10.32 4.60
N ALA A 47 -16.75 -11.23 4.71
CA ALA A 47 -15.45 -10.99 5.32
C ALA A 47 -14.63 -9.96 4.51
N ALA A 48 -14.62 -10.02 3.18
CA ALA A 48 -13.95 -9.04 2.32
C ALA A 48 -14.49 -7.62 2.52
N ARG A 49 -15.80 -7.48 2.71
CA ARG A 49 -16.41 -6.17 3.04
C ARG A 49 -15.95 -5.65 4.41
N VAL A 50 -15.81 -6.51 5.41
CA VAL A 50 -15.27 -6.12 6.71
C VAL A 50 -13.82 -5.67 6.59
N VAL A 51 -12.99 -6.42 5.86
CA VAL A 51 -11.60 -6.04 5.58
C VAL A 51 -11.55 -4.69 4.86
N ALA A 52 -12.40 -4.45 3.88
CA ALA A 52 -12.49 -3.18 3.16
C ALA A 52 -12.88 -2.01 4.09
N LEU A 53 -13.76 -2.23 5.07
CA LEU A 53 -14.10 -1.21 6.08
C LEU A 53 -12.92 -0.88 6.99
N VAL A 54 -12.17 -1.90 7.41
CA VAL A 54 -10.94 -1.72 8.22
C VAL A 54 -9.90 -0.94 7.43
N GLU A 55 -9.65 -1.35 6.18
CA GLU A 55 -8.72 -0.64 5.29
C GLU A 55 -9.17 0.80 5.05
N GLY A 56 -10.45 1.05 4.81
CA GLY A 56 -10.99 2.41 4.68
C GLY A 56 -10.65 3.29 5.89
N ARG A 57 -10.64 2.74 7.10
CA ARG A 57 -10.19 3.47 8.30
C ARG A 57 -8.68 3.68 8.33
N ILE A 58 -7.92 2.66 7.93
CA ILE A 58 -6.45 2.74 7.86
C ILE A 58 -6.02 3.80 6.84
N VAL A 59 -6.71 3.90 5.69
CA VAL A 59 -6.44 4.91 4.65
C VAL A 59 -6.91 6.30 5.09
N GLU A 60 -8.06 6.41 5.75
CA GLU A 60 -8.63 7.69 6.20
C GLU A 60 -7.72 8.44 7.17
N THR A 61 -7.14 7.72 8.13
CA THR A 61 -6.32 8.31 9.20
C THR A 61 -5.02 8.98 8.69
N PRO A 62 -4.16 8.30 7.91
CA PRO A 62 -2.91 8.88 7.44
C PRO A 62 -3.03 9.72 6.17
N LEU A 63 -4.02 9.44 5.30
CA LEU A 63 -4.14 10.11 4.01
C LEU A 63 -5.23 11.20 3.99
N GLY A 64 -6.01 11.34 5.08
CA GLY A 64 -6.99 12.41 5.26
C GLY A 64 -8.19 12.37 4.28
N THR A 65 -8.39 11.26 3.58
CA THR A 65 -9.49 11.08 2.64
C THR A 65 -10.73 10.57 3.37
N ARG A 66 -11.76 11.42 3.53
CA ARG A 66 -13.04 10.98 4.13
C ARG A 66 -13.73 9.95 3.23
N MET A 67 -13.97 8.76 3.78
CA MET A 67 -14.76 7.73 3.13
C MET A 67 -16.19 7.74 3.66
N PRO A 68 -17.22 7.97 2.81
CA PRO A 68 -18.61 7.93 3.24
C PRO A 68 -19.00 6.52 3.68
N ARG A 69 -19.46 6.42 4.93
CA ARG A 69 -19.85 5.14 5.56
C ARG A 69 -21.36 5.00 5.49
N ARG A 70 -21.88 4.29 4.53
CA ARG A 70 -23.23 3.74 4.59
C ARG A 70 -23.18 2.28 4.16
N PRO A 71 -23.23 1.33 5.11
CA PRO A 71 -23.52 -0.04 4.77
C PRO A 71 -25.00 -0.09 4.35
N ASP A 72 -25.28 -0.33 3.05
CA ASP A 72 -26.58 -0.74 2.60
C ASP A 72 -26.75 -2.19 3.10
N TYR A 73 -27.55 -2.35 4.16
CA TYR A 73 -27.99 -3.66 4.57
C TYR A 73 -29.13 -4.08 3.61
N PRO A 74 -28.98 -5.18 2.85
CA PRO A 74 -30.08 -5.69 2.06
C PRO A 74 -31.23 -6.08 3.00
N ASP A 75 -32.46 -5.70 2.61
CA ASP A 75 -33.67 -6.02 3.35
C ASP A 75 -33.70 -7.49 3.75
N ARG A 76 -33.98 -7.76 5.02
CA ARG A 76 -34.03 -9.11 5.59
C ARG A 76 -35.12 -9.99 4.95
N GLU A 77 -36.05 -9.40 4.21
CA GLU A 77 -37.19 -10.10 3.59
C GLU A 77 -36.92 -10.69 2.21
N THR A 78 -35.74 -10.42 1.60
CA THR A 78 -35.42 -10.95 0.27
C THR A 78 -35.01 -12.44 0.32
N PRO A 79 -35.55 -13.30 -0.59
CA PRO A 79 -35.18 -14.72 -0.69
C PRO A 79 -33.66 -14.88 -0.84
N PHE A 80 -33.13 -15.91 -0.19
CA PHE A 80 -31.69 -16.18 -0.11
C PHE A 80 -30.97 -16.18 -1.49
N LEU A 81 -31.58 -16.86 -2.50
CA LEU A 81 -31.01 -16.91 -3.85
C LEU A 81 -30.95 -15.53 -4.56
N ARG A 82 -32.00 -14.72 -4.37
CA ARG A 82 -32.03 -13.36 -4.94
C ARG A 82 -30.96 -12.45 -4.28
N ARG A 83 -30.69 -12.67 -2.99
CA ARG A 83 -29.63 -11.97 -2.25
C ARG A 83 -28.25 -12.33 -2.77
N ILE A 84 -28.02 -13.60 -3.12
CA ILE A 84 -26.76 -14.05 -3.74
C ILE A 84 -26.57 -13.37 -5.09
N GLY A 85 -27.58 -13.41 -5.96
CA GLY A 85 -27.51 -12.76 -7.27
C GLY A 85 -27.23 -11.27 -7.17
N ALA A 86 -27.88 -10.56 -6.24
CA ALA A 86 -27.64 -9.15 -5.98
C ALA A 86 -26.20 -8.86 -5.51
N MET A 87 -25.63 -9.70 -4.64
CA MET A 87 -24.25 -9.57 -4.18
C MET A 87 -23.22 -9.80 -5.29
N LEU A 88 -23.49 -10.76 -6.19
CA LEU A 88 -22.63 -11.08 -7.34
C LEU A 88 -22.70 -10.00 -8.42
N MET A 89 -23.87 -9.37 -8.60
CA MET A 89 -24.07 -8.30 -9.56
C MET A 89 -23.64 -6.92 -9.04
N ASP A 90 -23.35 -6.81 -7.73
CA ASP A 90 -22.93 -5.54 -7.12
C ASP A 90 -21.50 -5.19 -7.57
N PRO A 91 -21.30 -4.09 -8.33
CA PRO A 91 -19.98 -3.62 -8.76
C PRO A 91 -19.02 -3.38 -7.58
N ARG A 92 -19.55 -3.05 -6.41
CA ARG A 92 -18.76 -2.86 -5.18
C ARG A 92 -18.04 -4.10 -4.74
N THR A 93 -18.67 -5.28 -4.91
CA THR A 93 -18.05 -6.56 -4.57
C THR A 93 -16.80 -6.78 -5.41
N TRP A 94 -16.89 -6.57 -6.70
CA TRP A 94 -15.77 -6.72 -7.63
C TRP A 94 -14.71 -5.63 -7.44
N GLY A 95 -15.12 -4.37 -7.19
CA GLY A 95 -14.20 -3.29 -6.86
C GLY A 95 -13.40 -3.58 -5.58
N THR A 96 -14.06 -4.08 -4.54
CA THR A 96 -13.40 -4.49 -3.30
C THR A 96 -12.40 -5.63 -3.53
N LEU A 97 -12.79 -6.68 -4.24
CA LEU A 97 -11.91 -7.81 -4.55
C LEU A 97 -10.71 -7.38 -5.39
N LEU A 98 -10.94 -6.54 -6.40
CA LEU A 98 -9.88 -5.98 -7.23
C LEU A 98 -8.92 -5.14 -6.39
N TYR A 99 -9.44 -4.30 -5.50
CA TYR A 99 -8.62 -3.51 -4.59
C TYR A 99 -7.73 -4.41 -3.71
N LEU A 100 -8.31 -5.43 -3.07
CA LEU A 100 -7.55 -6.34 -2.22
C LEU A 100 -6.44 -7.08 -2.98
N LEU A 101 -6.70 -7.48 -4.23
CA LEU A 101 -5.70 -8.11 -5.09
C LEU A 101 -4.60 -7.13 -5.53
N LEU A 102 -4.98 -5.88 -5.83
CA LEU A 102 -4.03 -4.84 -6.24
C LEU A 102 -3.16 -4.36 -5.07
N MET A 103 -3.60 -4.56 -3.81
CA MET A 103 -2.84 -4.08 -2.65
C MET A 103 -1.46 -4.71 -2.53
N LEU A 104 -1.25 -5.94 -3.01
CA LEU A 104 0.08 -6.56 -2.98
C LEU A 104 1.07 -5.85 -3.92
N PRO A 105 0.82 -5.72 -5.24
CA PRO A 105 1.75 -5.02 -6.12
C PRO A 105 1.93 -3.55 -5.73
N LEU A 106 0.87 -2.88 -5.28
CA LEU A 106 0.96 -1.50 -4.80
C LEU A 106 1.79 -1.41 -3.50
N GLY A 107 1.59 -2.33 -2.56
CA GLY A 107 2.35 -2.40 -1.30
C GLY A 107 3.84 -2.63 -1.54
N VAL A 108 4.19 -3.54 -2.44
CA VAL A 108 5.60 -3.77 -2.85
C VAL A 108 6.18 -2.50 -3.47
N PHE A 109 5.46 -1.87 -4.38
CA PHE A 109 5.91 -0.62 -5.02
C PHE A 109 6.13 0.50 -4.00
N TYR A 110 5.17 0.74 -3.11
CA TYR A 110 5.25 1.80 -2.10
C TYR A 110 6.38 1.57 -1.11
N PHE A 111 6.50 0.35 -0.61
CA PHE A 111 7.56 -0.03 0.31
C PHE A 111 8.94 0.15 -0.34
N THR A 112 9.12 -0.40 -1.53
CA THR A 112 10.40 -0.29 -2.26
C THR A 112 10.75 1.17 -2.53
N PHE A 113 9.79 1.97 -3.02
CA PHE A 113 9.98 3.38 -3.29
C PHE A 113 10.43 4.15 -2.05
N VAL A 114 9.76 3.96 -0.92
CA VAL A 114 10.09 4.67 0.33
C VAL A 114 11.43 4.20 0.89
N VAL A 115 11.66 2.89 0.94
CA VAL A 115 12.91 2.34 1.51
C VAL A 115 14.12 2.76 0.66
N VAL A 116 14.05 2.58 -0.65
CA VAL A 116 15.15 2.97 -1.55
C VAL A 116 15.37 4.49 -1.50
N GLY A 117 14.30 5.29 -1.57
CA GLY A 117 14.37 6.74 -1.51
C GLY A 117 15.00 7.25 -0.20
N LEU A 118 14.57 6.71 0.95
CA LEU A 118 15.13 7.09 2.24
C LEU A 118 16.57 6.63 2.40
N VAL A 119 16.89 5.37 2.07
CA VAL A 119 18.25 4.83 2.19
C VAL A 119 19.20 5.60 1.31
N LEU A 120 18.85 5.84 0.04
CA LEU A 120 19.68 6.60 -0.90
C LEU A 120 19.90 8.03 -0.43
N SER A 121 18.83 8.72 0.03
CA SER A 121 18.93 10.09 0.52
C SER A 121 19.82 10.19 1.76
N LEU A 122 19.61 9.31 2.74
CA LEU A 122 20.39 9.31 3.98
C LEU A 122 21.85 8.91 3.72
N ALA A 123 22.08 7.88 2.90
CA ALA A 123 23.42 7.46 2.52
C ALA A 123 24.18 8.60 1.85
N THR A 124 23.56 9.28 0.87
CA THR A 124 24.18 10.43 0.19
C THR A 124 24.42 11.61 1.14
N MET A 125 23.50 11.87 2.08
CA MET A 125 23.64 12.94 3.06
C MET A 125 24.78 12.68 4.05
N VAL A 126 24.97 11.43 4.46
CA VAL A 126 25.96 11.03 5.49
C VAL A 126 27.32 10.66 4.87
N ALA A 127 27.37 10.28 3.59
CA ALA A 127 28.60 9.90 2.90
C ALA A 127 29.77 10.89 3.10
N PRO A 128 29.60 12.23 3.04
CA PRO A 128 30.68 13.17 3.29
C PRO A 128 31.30 13.06 4.67
N VAL A 129 30.49 12.74 5.68
CA VAL A 129 30.98 12.55 7.06
C VAL A 129 31.91 11.33 7.14
N PHE A 130 31.53 10.23 6.48
CA PHE A 130 32.39 9.04 6.41
C PHE A 130 33.70 9.34 5.69
N VAL A 131 33.66 10.07 4.58
CA VAL A 131 34.88 10.47 3.83
C VAL A 131 35.81 11.31 4.70
N LEU A 132 35.29 12.26 5.49
CA LEU A 132 36.07 13.06 6.41
C LEU A 132 36.67 12.22 7.54
N LEU A 133 35.88 11.32 8.16
CA LEU A 133 36.36 10.43 9.21
C LEU A 133 37.47 9.50 8.71
N TYR A 134 37.38 9.02 7.49
CA TYR A 134 38.43 8.25 6.84
C TYR A 134 39.68 9.09 6.59
N HIS A 135 39.52 10.30 6.09
CA HIS A 135 40.65 11.21 5.84
C HIS A 135 41.42 11.56 7.13
N PHE A 136 40.72 11.67 8.27
CA PHE A 136 41.34 11.90 9.60
C PHE A 136 41.86 10.62 10.25
N GLY A 137 41.78 9.45 9.57
CA GLY A 137 42.27 8.18 10.09
C GLY A 137 41.44 7.59 11.26
N ILE A 138 40.24 8.15 11.51
CA ILE A 138 39.35 7.67 12.58
C ILE A 138 38.66 6.36 12.18
N VAL A 139 38.35 6.21 10.89
CA VAL A 139 37.77 4.99 10.30
C VAL A 139 38.77 4.42 9.32
N GLN A 140 39.09 3.14 9.48
CA GLN A 140 39.92 2.40 8.53
C GLN A 140 39.01 1.42 7.77
N ILE A 141 39.02 1.49 6.45
CA ILE A 141 38.29 0.55 5.60
C ILE A 141 39.33 -0.48 5.15
N ASP A 142 39.10 -1.75 5.52
CA ASP A 142 39.98 -2.87 5.15
C ASP A 142 40.12 -2.91 3.61
N GLY A 143 41.36 -2.94 3.13
CA GLY A 143 41.81 -2.60 1.79
C GLY A 143 41.37 -3.49 0.63
N THR A 144 40.19 -4.13 0.68
CA THR A 144 39.65 -4.93 -0.43
C THR A 144 38.82 -4.12 -1.42
N VAL A 145 38.45 -2.89 -1.08
CA VAL A 145 37.65 -2.01 -1.96
C VAL A 145 38.42 -0.74 -2.24
N ASN A 146 38.92 -0.57 -3.48
CA ASN A 146 39.45 0.71 -3.93
C ASN A 146 38.31 1.70 -4.07
N VAL A 147 38.00 2.44 -3.03
CA VAL A 147 37.01 3.53 -3.09
C VAL A 147 37.72 4.80 -3.52
N GLU A 148 37.47 5.22 -4.76
CA GLU A 148 37.91 6.51 -5.25
C GLU A 148 37.07 7.60 -4.56
N TYR A 149 37.68 8.33 -3.63
CA TYR A 149 36.98 9.36 -2.89
C TYR A 149 36.84 10.64 -3.70
N PRO A 150 35.66 11.27 -3.71
CA PRO A 150 35.49 12.55 -4.38
C PRO A 150 36.37 13.63 -3.74
N HIS A 151 36.81 14.58 -4.56
CA HIS A 151 37.62 15.72 -4.08
C HIS A 151 36.89 16.40 -2.90
N PRO A 152 37.60 16.76 -1.80
CA PRO A 152 37.00 17.34 -0.60
C PRO A 152 36.08 18.54 -0.83
N ALA A 153 36.36 19.34 -1.88
CA ALA A 153 35.51 20.46 -2.27
C ALA A 153 34.10 20.06 -2.74
N LEU A 154 33.89 18.78 -3.14
CA LEU A 154 32.59 18.27 -3.58
C LEU A 154 31.74 17.74 -2.43
N LEU A 155 32.30 17.54 -1.24
CA LEU A 155 31.60 16.96 -0.10
C LEU A 155 30.36 17.77 0.33
N PRO A 156 30.39 19.12 0.40
CA PRO A 156 29.19 19.90 0.71
C PRO A 156 28.09 19.72 -0.35
N LEU A 157 28.48 19.65 -1.61
CA LEU A 157 27.54 19.47 -2.73
C LEU A 157 26.81 18.12 -2.64
N ILE A 158 27.55 17.05 -2.26
CA ILE A 158 26.98 15.72 -2.05
C ILE A 158 25.96 15.73 -0.90
N SER A 159 26.27 16.40 0.23
CA SER A 159 25.32 16.54 1.33
C SER A 159 24.05 17.29 0.91
N ILE A 160 24.19 18.39 0.16
CA ILE A 160 23.06 19.17 -0.36
C ILE A 160 22.21 18.29 -1.27
N LEU A 161 22.83 17.49 -2.14
CA LEU A 161 22.12 16.53 -3.00
C LEU A 161 21.34 15.51 -2.18
N GLY A 162 21.91 14.99 -1.09
CA GLY A 162 21.22 14.08 -0.18
C GLY A 162 19.96 14.72 0.44
N VAL A 163 20.05 15.99 0.88
CA VAL A 163 18.89 16.73 1.40
C VAL A 163 17.83 16.96 0.33
N LEU A 164 18.23 17.28 -0.89
CA LEU A 164 17.31 17.43 -2.02
C LEU A 164 16.60 16.12 -2.36
N LEU A 165 17.33 15.01 -2.38
CA LEU A 165 16.75 13.68 -2.59
C LEU A 165 15.76 13.32 -1.48
N LEU A 166 16.07 13.64 -0.23
CA LEU A 166 15.16 13.40 0.90
C LEU A 166 13.87 14.21 0.75
N THR A 167 13.98 15.50 0.48
CA THR A 167 12.82 16.36 0.26
C THR A 167 11.98 15.90 -0.93
N MET A 168 12.60 15.51 -2.03
CA MET A 168 11.92 14.96 -3.19
C MET A 168 11.17 13.67 -2.85
N THR A 169 11.83 12.74 -2.16
CA THR A 169 11.22 11.47 -1.71
C THR A 169 9.99 11.72 -0.85
N LEU A 170 10.07 12.67 0.11
CA LEU A 170 8.97 13.02 0.99
C LEU A 170 7.79 13.66 0.23
N HIS A 171 8.06 14.51 -0.76
CA HIS A 171 7.02 15.13 -1.58
C HIS A 171 6.33 14.11 -2.49
N LEU A 172 7.11 13.24 -3.14
CA LEU A 172 6.57 12.16 -3.97
C LEU A 172 5.74 11.18 -3.13
N ALA A 173 6.21 10.81 -1.92
CA ALA A 173 5.45 9.95 -1.02
C ALA A 173 4.08 10.56 -0.65
N ARG A 174 3.99 11.88 -0.45
CA ARG A 174 2.69 12.56 -0.23
C ARG A 174 1.80 12.47 -1.47
N GLY A 175 2.36 12.74 -2.65
CA GLY A 175 1.62 12.66 -3.92
C GLY A 175 1.07 11.26 -4.18
N ILE A 176 1.92 10.23 -4.02
CA ILE A 176 1.52 8.82 -4.17
C ILE A 176 0.45 8.45 -3.14
N GLY A 177 0.60 8.88 -1.87
CA GLY A 177 -0.40 8.66 -0.83
C GLY A 177 -1.75 9.27 -1.18
N TYR A 178 -1.78 10.49 -1.73
CA TYR A 178 -3.00 11.11 -2.22
C TYR A 178 -3.66 10.31 -3.34
N LEU A 179 -2.89 9.88 -4.34
CA LEU A 179 -3.37 9.05 -5.45
C LEU A 179 -3.93 7.71 -4.95
N HIS A 180 -3.25 7.08 -4.00
CA HIS A 180 -3.74 5.86 -3.37
C HIS A 180 -5.07 6.08 -2.64
N GLY A 181 -5.20 7.18 -1.90
CA GLY A 181 -6.47 7.55 -1.25
C GLY A 181 -7.63 7.71 -2.23
N GLN A 182 -7.38 8.29 -3.41
CA GLN A 182 -8.39 8.38 -4.48
C GLN A 182 -8.72 7.00 -5.05
N LEU A 183 -7.72 6.15 -5.29
CA LEU A 183 -7.92 4.78 -5.77
C LEU A 183 -8.75 3.95 -4.77
N ALA A 184 -8.43 4.03 -3.48
CA ALA A 184 -9.22 3.39 -2.44
C ALA A 184 -10.67 3.89 -2.43
N LYS A 185 -10.87 5.22 -2.57
CA LYS A 185 -12.20 5.83 -2.63
C LYS A 185 -13.00 5.33 -3.84
N THR A 186 -12.40 5.24 -5.01
CA THR A 186 -13.10 4.79 -6.23
C THR A 186 -13.46 3.31 -6.20
N LEU A 187 -12.60 2.45 -5.64
CA LEU A 187 -12.81 1.00 -5.63
C LEU A 187 -13.64 0.51 -4.43
N LEU A 188 -13.50 1.16 -3.26
CA LEU A 188 -14.20 0.75 -2.04
C LEU A 188 -15.54 1.47 -1.84
N VAL A 189 -15.70 2.69 -2.40
CA VAL A 189 -16.91 3.49 -2.27
C VAL A 189 -17.58 3.58 -3.62
N ALA A 190 -18.79 2.99 -3.78
CA ALA A 190 -19.54 3.15 -5.02
C ALA A 190 -19.92 4.61 -5.24
N THR A 191 -19.56 5.12 -6.40
CA THR A 191 -20.13 6.37 -6.92
C THR A 191 -21.64 6.14 -7.11
N ARG A 192 -22.47 6.95 -6.44
CA ARG A 192 -23.88 7.07 -6.86
C ARG A 192 -23.86 7.49 -8.32
N ALA A 193 -24.43 6.66 -9.20
CA ALA A 193 -24.90 7.19 -10.46
C ALA A 193 -25.87 8.32 -10.08
N HIS A 194 -25.59 9.53 -10.54
CA HIS A 194 -26.53 10.63 -10.50
C HIS A 194 -27.66 10.24 -11.46
N ASP A 195 -28.79 9.83 -10.92
CA ASP A 195 -30.08 9.92 -11.58
C ASP A 195 -30.64 11.31 -11.31
#